data_448ca171c37dedc468f9c535a827ad04
#
_entry.id   448ca171c37dedc468f9c535a827ad04
#
_cell.length_a   1.000
_cell.length_b   1.000
_cell.length_c   1.000
_cell.angle_alpha   90.00
_cell.angle_beta   90.00
_cell.angle_gamma   90.00
#
_symmetry.space_group_name_H-M   'P 1'
#
loop_
_entity.id
_entity.type
_entity.pdbx_description
1 polymer ?
#
loop_
_entity_poly.entity_id
_entity_poly.type
_entity_poly.pdbx_seq_one_letter_code
_entity_poly.pdbx_strand_id
1 'polypeptide(L)'
;MVKTLLVALLLVPGVAFAQDSAEVLRMFEAGQYQQVVDAAQPDASPEVLFTAAQSQLKLGATDQARDVFRQLSSRGEGDPWHFVGRSGEQLLDNDVDAALESARQAVNMNGDMAEGQYQLGLVLAKKQDWRAGAAAFDRATELNPSHAYAHYYGGLMHYRASRPDRMANHFEQFLKLAPDAPERPEVLQIMRTVRGR
;
A
#
# COMPACT_ATOMS: atom_id res chain seq x y z
N MET A 1 -35.38 -46.92 19.56
CA MET A 1 -34.73 -46.76 18.24
C MET A 1 -34.44 -45.32 18.03
N VAL A 2 -33.25 -44.85 18.34
CA VAL A 2 -32.79 -43.48 18.12
C VAL A 2 -32.05 -43.44 16.79
N LYS A 3 -32.59 -42.68 15.83
CA LYS A 3 -31.93 -42.46 14.52
C LYS A 3 -30.93 -41.33 14.69
N THR A 4 -29.65 -41.67 14.74
CA THR A 4 -28.53 -40.72 14.68
C THR A 4 -28.43 -40.18 13.26
N LEU A 5 -28.74 -38.88 13.09
CA LEU A 5 -28.56 -38.17 11.85
C LEU A 5 -27.08 -37.78 11.76
N LEU A 6 -26.35 -38.45 10.86
CA LEU A 6 -24.99 -38.09 10.50
C LEU A 6 -25.06 -36.87 9.55
N VAL A 7 -24.75 -35.69 10.04
CA VAL A 7 -24.53 -34.51 9.18
C VAL A 7 -23.14 -34.67 8.57
N ALA A 8 -23.09 -35.08 7.31
CA ALA A 8 -21.89 -35.05 6.52
C ALA A 8 -21.55 -33.60 6.21
N LEU A 9 -20.52 -33.07 6.86
CA LEU A 9 -19.91 -31.79 6.51
C LEU A 9 -19.25 -31.97 5.13
N LEU A 10 -19.92 -31.53 4.06
CA LEU A 10 -19.33 -31.44 2.75
C LEU A 10 -18.23 -30.35 2.81
N LEU A 11 -16.97 -30.76 2.92
CA LEU A 11 -15.82 -29.95 2.57
C LEU A 11 -15.97 -29.61 1.08
N VAL A 12 -16.44 -28.40 0.79
CA VAL A 12 -16.34 -27.82 -0.54
C VAL A 12 -14.85 -27.61 -0.79
N PRO A 13 -14.23 -28.28 -1.81
CA PRO A 13 -12.85 -28.00 -2.15
C PRO A 13 -12.78 -26.51 -2.50
N GLY A 14 -11.85 -25.79 -1.84
CA GLY A 14 -11.70 -24.35 -1.98
C GLY A 14 -11.62 -23.96 -3.45
N VAL A 15 -12.62 -23.24 -3.90
CA VAL A 15 -12.50 -22.40 -5.08
C VAL A 15 -11.47 -21.36 -4.68
N ALA A 16 -10.26 -21.48 -5.20
CA ALA A 16 -9.27 -20.42 -5.13
C ALA A 16 -9.86 -19.25 -5.93
N PHE A 17 -10.60 -18.37 -5.25
CA PHE A 17 -10.92 -17.09 -5.81
C PHE A 17 -9.59 -16.35 -5.94
N ALA A 18 -9.17 -16.07 -7.17
CA ALA A 18 -8.21 -15.03 -7.41
C ALA A 18 -8.81 -13.77 -6.76
N GLN A 19 -8.26 -13.40 -5.59
CA GLN A 19 -8.84 -12.29 -4.85
C GLN A 19 -8.64 -11.02 -5.66
N ASP A 20 -9.73 -10.29 -5.85
CA ASP A 20 -9.73 -9.01 -6.52
C ASP A 20 -8.78 -8.06 -5.75
N SER A 21 -7.75 -7.56 -6.43
CA SER A 21 -6.77 -6.62 -5.86
C SER A 21 -7.45 -5.40 -5.24
N ALA A 22 -8.59 -4.97 -5.80
CA ALA A 22 -9.37 -3.87 -5.26
C ALA A 22 -10.04 -4.21 -3.93
N GLU A 23 -10.45 -5.47 -3.73
CA GLU A 23 -11.00 -5.93 -2.43
C GLU A 23 -9.90 -5.99 -1.38
N VAL A 24 -8.75 -6.56 -1.72
CA VAL A 24 -7.58 -6.63 -0.84
C VAL A 24 -7.11 -5.23 -0.43
N LEU A 25 -7.10 -4.28 -1.36
CA LEU A 25 -6.79 -2.88 -1.05
C LEU A 25 -7.80 -2.28 -0.07
N ARG A 26 -9.10 -2.51 -0.25
CA ARG A 26 -10.13 -2.05 0.71
C ARG A 26 -9.96 -2.65 2.11
N MET A 27 -9.60 -3.94 2.21
CA MET A 27 -9.28 -4.57 3.51
C MET A 27 -8.09 -3.88 4.18
N PHE A 28 -7.03 -3.57 3.42
CA PHE A 28 -5.87 -2.83 3.91
C PHE A 28 -6.27 -1.45 4.42
N GLU A 29 -7.08 -0.71 3.67
CA GLU A 29 -7.56 0.62 4.00
C GLU A 29 -8.49 0.65 5.22
N ALA A 30 -9.19 -0.45 5.48
CA ALA A 30 -10.01 -0.64 6.69
C ALA A 30 -9.17 -1.12 7.92
N GLY A 31 -7.85 -1.24 7.79
CA GLY A 31 -6.97 -1.72 8.87
C GLY A 31 -7.04 -3.23 9.11
N GLN A 32 -7.66 -4.00 8.21
CA GLN A 32 -7.82 -5.45 8.33
C GLN A 32 -6.55 -6.18 7.85
N TYR A 33 -5.39 -5.77 8.35
CA TYR A 33 -4.08 -6.18 7.84
C TYR A 33 -3.87 -7.69 7.88
N GLN A 34 -4.33 -8.39 8.94
CA GLN A 34 -4.19 -9.85 9.03
C GLN A 34 -5.00 -10.54 7.92
N GLN A 35 -6.20 -10.06 7.61
CA GLN A 35 -7.01 -10.63 6.54
C GLN A 35 -6.36 -10.46 5.17
N VAL A 36 -5.69 -9.32 4.93
CA VAL A 36 -4.89 -9.11 3.71
C VAL A 36 -3.75 -10.12 3.61
N VAL A 37 -3.03 -10.36 4.70
CA VAL A 37 -1.93 -11.34 4.73
C VAL A 37 -2.44 -12.75 4.47
N ASP A 38 -3.55 -13.14 5.11
CA ASP A 38 -4.17 -14.47 4.93
C ASP A 38 -4.71 -14.67 3.50
N ALA A 39 -5.04 -13.58 2.84
CA ALA A 39 -5.53 -13.54 1.48
C ALA A 39 -4.43 -13.72 0.43
N ALA A 40 -3.21 -13.30 0.72
CA ALA A 40 -2.09 -13.29 -0.20
C ALA A 40 -1.49 -14.70 -0.34
N GLN A 41 -2.08 -15.53 -1.22
CA GLN A 41 -1.54 -16.82 -1.58
C GLN A 41 -0.22 -16.67 -2.38
N PRO A 42 0.65 -17.69 -2.44
CA PRO A 42 1.93 -17.61 -3.16
C PRO A 42 1.83 -17.27 -4.65
N ASP A 43 0.69 -17.57 -5.28
CA ASP A 43 0.39 -17.28 -6.69
C ASP A 43 -0.47 -16.01 -6.89
N ALA A 44 -0.65 -15.22 -5.83
CA ALA A 44 -1.42 -13.98 -5.90
C ALA A 44 -0.81 -12.97 -6.89
N SER A 45 -1.65 -12.05 -7.38
CA SER A 45 -1.18 -10.99 -8.26
C SER A 45 -0.15 -10.09 -7.57
N PRO A 46 0.73 -9.43 -8.32
CA PRO A 46 1.74 -8.55 -7.73
C PRO A 46 1.15 -7.43 -6.87
N GLU A 47 -0.02 -6.91 -7.23
CA GLU A 47 -0.76 -5.89 -6.48
C GLU A 47 -1.19 -6.41 -5.10
N VAL A 48 -1.69 -7.65 -5.05
CA VAL A 48 -2.07 -8.31 -3.80
C VAL A 48 -0.84 -8.58 -2.93
N LEU A 49 0.25 -9.09 -3.52
CA LEU A 49 1.51 -9.31 -2.82
C LEU A 49 2.07 -8.00 -2.25
N PHE A 50 2.07 -6.93 -3.04
CA PHE A 50 2.52 -5.62 -2.57
C PHE A 50 1.69 -5.11 -1.38
N THR A 51 0.36 -5.22 -1.47
CA THR A 51 -0.55 -4.82 -0.38
C THR A 51 -0.35 -5.70 0.87
N ALA A 52 -0.06 -6.99 0.69
CA ALA A 52 0.28 -7.89 1.79
C ALA A 52 1.59 -7.51 2.48
N ALA A 53 2.64 -7.17 1.72
CA ALA A 53 3.89 -6.68 2.30
C ALA A 53 3.66 -5.39 3.11
N GLN A 54 2.87 -4.44 2.60
CA GLN A 54 2.50 -3.24 3.36
C GLN A 54 1.71 -3.58 4.64
N SER A 55 0.81 -4.56 4.58
CA SER A 55 0.05 -5.04 5.74
C SER A 55 0.95 -5.68 6.79
N GLN A 56 1.92 -6.49 6.38
CA GLN A 56 2.91 -7.08 7.28
C GLN A 56 3.74 -6.00 7.98
N LEU A 57 4.12 -4.92 7.28
CA LEU A 57 4.80 -3.78 7.90
C LEU A 57 3.92 -3.08 8.94
N LYS A 58 2.63 -2.93 8.68
CA LYS A 58 1.67 -2.39 9.67
C LYS A 58 1.52 -3.29 10.92
N LEU A 59 1.67 -4.60 10.75
CA LEU A 59 1.67 -5.60 11.84
C LEU A 59 3.04 -5.72 12.56
N GLY A 60 4.08 -5.03 12.09
CA GLY A 60 5.44 -5.17 12.61
C GLY A 60 6.16 -6.44 12.16
N ALA A 61 5.60 -7.18 11.22
CA ALA A 61 6.13 -8.44 10.68
C ALA A 61 7.16 -8.16 9.55
N THR A 62 8.26 -7.48 9.90
CA THR A 62 9.23 -6.95 8.92
C THR A 62 9.91 -8.04 8.10
N ASP A 63 10.23 -9.19 8.70
CA ASP A 63 10.90 -10.29 7.99
C ASP A 63 9.96 -10.91 6.94
N GLN A 64 8.68 -11.09 7.29
CA GLN A 64 7.68 -11.59 6.35
C GLN A 64 7.45 -10.59 5.20
N ALA A 65 7.38 -9.30 5.49
CA ALA A 65 7.29 -8.28 4.45
C ALA A 65 8.48 -8.33 3.49
N ARG A 66 9.69 -8.56 4.03
CA ARG A 66 10.90 -8.75 3.23
C ARG A 66 10.80 -9.95 2.29
N ASP A 67 10.28 -11.07 2.78
CA ASP A 67 10.12 -12.28 1.96
C ASP A 67 9.15 -12.03 0.80
N VAL A 68 8.06 -11.28 1.03
CA VAL A 68 7.12 -10.91 -0.03
C VAL A 68 7.76 -9.91 -1.03
N PHE A 69 8.52 -8.94 -0.58
CA PHE A 69 9.27 -8.05 -1.48
C PHE A 69 10.30 -8.82 -2.31
N ARG A 70 10.98 -9.83 -1.72
CA ARG A 70 11.88 -10.73 -2.44
C ARG A 70 11.13 -11.55 -3.49
N GLN A 71 9.92 -12.01 -3.19
CA GLN A 71 9.07 -12.69 -4.17
C GLN A 71 8.74 -11.76 -5.36
N LEU A 72 8.41 -10.50 -5.12
CA LEU A 72 8.21 -9.52 -6.18
C LEU A 72 9.50 -9.29 -6.98
N SER A 73 10.66 -9.13 -6.32
CA SER A 73 11.93 -8.90 -7.01
C SER A 73 12.44 -10.12 -7.79
N SER A 74 11.94 -11.32 -7.52
CA SER A 74 12.27 -12.53 -8.29
C SER A 74 11.61 -12.60 -9.68
N ARG A 75 10.72 -11.68 -10.04
CA ARG A 75 9.97 -11.67 -11.30
C ARG A 75 10.82 -11.37 -12.54
N GLY A 76 12.04 -10.91 -12.35
CA GLY A 76 12.98 -10.59 -13.43
C GLY A 76 12.91 -9.11 -13.86
N GLU A 77 14.05 -8.62 -14.38
CA GLU A 77 14.26 -7.19 -14.66
C GLU A 77 13.40 -6.62 -15.80
N GLY A 78 12.69 -7.47 -16.54
CA GLY A 78 11.72 -7.06 -17.57
C GLY A 78 10.33 -6.71 -17.00
N ASP A 79 10.09 -6.94 -15.71
CA ASP A 79 8.83 -6.65 -15.04
C ASP A 79 9.00 -5.48 -14.06
N PRO A 80 8.21 -4.39 -14.14
CA PRO A 80 8.34 -3.25 -13.21
C PRO A 80 8.17 -3.65 -11.75
N TRP A 81 7.45 -4.72 -11.44
CA TRP A 81 7.31 -5.25 -10.09
C TRP A 81 8.61 -5.77 -9.48
N HIS A 82 9.56 -6.23 -10.33
CA HIS A 82 10.91 -6.55 -9.87
C HIS A 82 11.53 -5.37 -9.12
N PHE A 83 11.43 -4.19 -9.69
CA PHE A 83 12.03 -2.98 -9.11
C PHE A 83 11.21 -2.45 -7.92
N VAL A 84 9.89 -2.63 -7.91
CA VAL A 84 9.07 -2.35 -6.72
C VAL A 84 9.50 -3.24 -5.54
N GLY A 85 9.69 -4.54 -5.78
CA GLY A 85 10.17 -5.49 -4.78
C GLY A 85 11.56 -5.12 -4.26
N ARG A 86 12.52 -4.87 -5.16
CA ARG A 86 13.87 -4.43 -4.78
C ARG A 86 13.86 -3.15 -3.98
N SER A 87 13.06 -2.17 -4.38
CA SER A 87 12.91 -0.92 -3.64
C SER A 87 12.39 -1.16 -2.22
N GLY A 88 11.41 -2.07 -2.06
CA GLY A 88 10.88 -2.47 -0.76
C GLY A 88 11.96 -3.11 0.13
N GLU A 89 12.70 -4.10 -0.37
CA GLU A 89 13.81 -4.75 0.34
C GLU A 89 14.87 -3.73 0.80
N GLN A 90 15.34 -2.89 -0.12
CA GLN A 90 16.36 -1.87 0.14
C GLN A 90 15.90 -0.82 1.17
N LEU A 91 14.60 -0.47 1.14
CA LEU A 91 14.02 0.44 2.12
C LEU A 91 14.01 -0.18 3.54
N LEU A 92 13.76 -1.49 3.64
CA LEU A 92 13.85 -2.23 4.91
C LEU A 92 15.31 -2.34 5.41
N ASP A 93 16.27 -2.38 4.50
CA ASP A 93 17.71 -2.34 4.83
C ASP A 93 18.20 -0.93 5.17
N ASN A 94 17.29 0.06 5.11
CA ASN A 94 17.60 1.48 5.27
C ASN A 94 18.59 2.02 4.22
N ASP A 95 18.76 1.32 3.08
CA ASP A 95 19.49 1.81 1.92
C ASP A 95 18.57 2.65 1.03
N VAL A 96 18.34 3.89 1.49
CA VAL A 96 17.35 4.79 0.88
C VAL A 96 17.75 5.22 -0.53
N ASP A 97 19.05 5.34 -0.82
CA ASP A 97 19.51 5.75 -2.14
C ASP A 97 19.34 4.63 -3.17
N ALA A 98 19.68 3.39 -2.83
CA ALA A 98 19.40 2.25 -3.68
C ALA A 98 17.89 2.04 -3.89
N ALA A 99 17.09 2.18 -2.81
CA ALA A 99 15.63 2.08 -2.88
C ALA A 99 15.04 3.13 -3.85
N LEU A 100 15.59 4.35 -3.84
CA LEU A 100 15.18 5.43 -4.75
C LEU A 100 15.49 5.09 -6.21
N GLU A 101 16.66 4.55 -6.47
CA GLU A 101 17.04 4.14 -7.83
C GLU A 101 16.12 3.04 -8.34
N SER A 102 15.88 2.00 -7.54
CA SER A 102 14.96 0.92 -7.90
C SER A 102 13.52 1.43 -8.12
N ALA A 103 12.99 2.29 -7.22
CA ALA A 103 11.66 2.86 -7.40
C ALA A 103 11.53 3.69 -8.69
N ARG A 104 12.58 4.45 -9.05
CA ARG A 104 12.62 5.19 -10.32
C ARG A 104 12.66 4.26 -11.52
N GLN A 105 13.37 3.14 -11.45
CA GLN A 105 13.39 2.15 -12.51
C GLN A 105 12.00 1.56 -12.75
N ALA A 106 11.26 1.21 -11.68
CA ALA A 106 9.86 0.77 -11.80
C ALA A 106 8.99 1.79 -12.55
N VAL A 107 9.05 3.06 -12.14
CA VAL A 107 8.27 4.15 -12.76
C VAL A 107 8.72 4.43 -14.19
N ASN A 108 10.01 4.35 -14.51
CA ASN A 108 10.52 4.53 -15.88
C ASN A 108 10.06 3.42 -16.82
N MET A 109 9.91 2.18 -16.31
CA MET A 109 9.40 1.06 -17.10
C MET A 109 7.88 1.15 -17.31
N ASN A 110 7.15 1.56 -16.29
CA ASN A 110 5.70 1.74 -16.36
C ASN A 110 5.27 2.98 -15.56
N GLY A 111 5.20 4.12 -16.21
CA GLY A 111 4.78 5.40 -15.61
C GLY A 111 3.31 5.46 -15.20
N ASP A 112 2.48 4.53 -15.68
CA ASP A 112 1.05 4.44 -15.40
C ASP A 112 0.72 3.37 -14.34
N MET A 113 1.72 2.90 -13.60
CA MET A 113 1.57 1.98 -12.48
C MET A 113 1.42 2.78 -11.17
N ALA A 114 0.21 2.78 -10.60
CA ALA A 114 -0.09 3.51 -9.37
C ALA A 114 0.80 3.06 -8.19
N GLU A 115 1.03 1.76 -8.04
CA GLU A 115 1.85 1.18 -6.98
C GLU A 115 3.33 1.54 -7.13
N GLY A 116 3.83 1.67 -8.35
CA GLY A 116 5.19 2.15 -8.62
C GLY A 116 5.37 3.60 -8.17
N GLN A 117 4.41 4.46 -8.48
CA GLN A 117 4.40 5.86 -8.02
C GLN A 117 4.23 5.93 -6.50
N TYR A 118 3.39 5.10 -5.91
CA TYR A 118 3.21 5.01 -4.47
C TYR A 118 4.51 4.57 -3.77
N GLN A 119 5.19 3.54 -4.27
CA GLN A 119 6.49 3.08 -3.74
C GLN A 119 7.55 4.18 -3.84
N LEU A 120 7.63 4.88 -4.98
CA LEU A 120 8.52 6.03 -5.13
C LEU A 120 8.21 7.11 -4.09
N GLY A 121 6.94 7.41 -3.85
CA GLY A 121 6.49 8.34 -2.83
C GLY A 121 6.95 7.94 -1.43
N LEU A 122 6.84 6.66 -1.05
CA LEU A 122 7.29 6.14 0.25
C LEU A 122 8.81 6.32 0.44
N VAL A 123 9.60 6.02 -0.58
CA VAL A 123 11.05 6.20 -0.54
C VAL A 123 11.44 7.69 -0.40
N LEU A 124 10.78 8.56 -1.16
CA LEU A 124 11.00 10.01 -1.09
C LEU A 124 10.57 10.58 0.27
N ALA A 125 9.51 10.05 0.87
CA ALA A 125 9.11 10.39 2.24
C ALA A 125 10.20 10.00 3.26
N LYS A 126 10.78 8.82 3.13
CA LYS A 126 11.90 8.36 3.97
C LYS A 126 13.14 9.24 3.78
N LYS A 127 13.40 9.69 2.54
CA LYS A 127 14.49 10.62 2.21
C LYS A 127 14.19 12.06 2.66
N GLN A 128 12.98 12.35 3.12
CA GLN A 128 12.48 13.67 3.48
C GLN A 128 12.43 14.68 2.30
N ASP A 129 12.38 14.18 1.07
CA ASP A 129 12.09 15.01 -0.10
C ASP A 129 10.56 15.20 -0.24
N TRP A 130 10.05 16.11 0.58
CA TRP A 130 8.60 16.32 0.74
C TRP A 130 7.92 16.73 -0.57
N ARG A 131 8.62 17.52 -1.40
CA ARG A 131 8.04 18.03 -2.67
C ARG A 131 7.98 16.94 -3.73
N ALA A 132 9.07 16.18 -3.89
CA ALA A 132 9.10 15.07 -4.84
C ALA A 132 8.17 13.94 -4.38
N GLY A 133 8.13 13.62 -3.07
CA GLY A 133 7.21 12.65 -2.50
C GLY A 133 5.74 13.03 -2.72
N ALA A 134 5.40 14.32 -2.53
CA ALA A 134 4.06 14.81 -2.85
C ALA A 134 3.70 14.60 -4.32
N ALA A 135 4.61 14.92 -5.25
CA ALA A 135 4.36 14.72 -6.69
C ALA A 135 4.17 13.24 -7.06
N ALA A 136 4.92 12.33 -6.43
CA ALA A 136 4.76 10.90 -6.65
C ALA A 136 3.40 10.39 -6.14
N PHE A 137 2.95 10.82 -4.95
CA PHE A 137 1.62 10.47 -4.45
C PHE A 137 0.49 11.16 -5.23
N ASP A 138 0.67 12.40 -5.70
CA ASP A 138 -0.28 13.05 -6.61
C ASP A 138 -0.47 12.17 -7.85
N ARG A 139 0.62 11.71 -8.46
CA ARG A 139 0.54 10.83 -9.63
C ARG A 139 -0.10 9.48 -9.30
N ALA A 140 0.21 8.88 -8.15
CA ALA A 140 -0.43 7.64 -7.70
C ALA A 140 -1.95 7.80 -7.59
N THR A 141 -2.43 8.94 -7.05
CA THR A 141 -3.88 9.22 -6.92
C THR A 141 -4.55 9.62 -8.24
N GLU A 142 -3.83 10.17 -9.20
CA GLU A 142 -4.33 10.36 -10.57
C GLU A 142 -4.58 9.02 -11.27
N LEU A 143 -3.68 8.06 -11.08
CA LEU A 143 -3.76 6.72 -11.67
C LEU A 143 -4.79 5.83 -10.97
N ASN A 144 -4.85 5.91 -9.64
CA ASN A 144 -5.84 5.21 -8.83
C ASN A 144 -6.50 6.17 -7.82
N PRO A 145 -7.58 6.87 -8.20
CA PRO A 145 -8.25 7.83 -7.33
C PRO A 145 -8.89 7.23 -6.07
N SER A 146 -9.07 5.92 -6.03
CA SER A 146 -9.61 5.19 -4.88
C SER A 146 -8.56 4.70 -3.89
N HIS A 147 -7.27 4.92 -4.15
CA HIS A 147 -6.20 4.50 -3.26
C HIS A 147 -6.09 5.43 -2.04
N ALA A 148 -6.79 5.11 -0.95
CA ALA A 148 -6.88 5.98 0.21
C ALA A 148 -5.51 6.28 0.85
N TYR A 149 -4.61 5.31 0.95
CA TYR A 149 -3.29 5.57 1.54
C TYR A 149 -2.37 6.42 0.65
N ALA A 150 -2.57 6.43 -0.68
CA ALA A 150 -1.88 7.41 -1.53
C ALA A 150 -2.36 8.84 -1.22
N HIS A 151 -3.64 9.02 -0.94
CA HIS A 151 -4.17 10.30 -0.44
C HIS A 151 -3.63 10.63 0.97
N TYR A 152 -3.58 9.67 1.89
CA TYR A 152 -3.02 9.89 3.23
C TYR A 152 -1.58 10.39 3.18
N TYR A 153 -0.70 9.66 2.49
CA TYR A 153 0.70 10.05 2.40
C TYR A 153 0.90 11.32 1.55
N GLY A 154 0.13 11.50 0.48
CA GLY A 154 0.11 12.74 -0.31
C GLY A 154 -0.23 13.95 0.58
N GLY A 155 -1.26 13.82 1.41
CA GLY A 155 -1.62 14.83 2.40
C GLY A 155 -0.49 15.14 3.38
N LEU A 156 0.18 14.11 3.93
CA LEU A 156 1.34 14.29 4.81
C LEU A 156 2.50 14.99 4.10
N MET A 157 2.80 14.62 2.85
CA MET A 157 3.87 15.24 2.07
C MET A 157 3.55 16.71 1.77
N HIS A 158 2.33 17.04 1.37
CA HIS A 158 1.90 18.42 1.17
C HIS A 158 1.93 19.23 2.47
N TYR A 159 1.54 18.64 3.60
CA TYR A 159 1.67 19.27 4.91
C TYR A 159 3.13 19.64 5.23
N ARG A 160 4.07 18.70 5.05
CA ARG A 160 5.51 18.92 5.25
C ARG A 160 6.09 19.91 4.24
N ALA A 161 5.55 19.96 3.03
CA ALA A 161 5.94 20.93 1.99
C ALA A 161 5.28 22.30 2.14
N SER A 162 4.52 22.55 3.22
CA SER A 162 3.78 23.80 3.49
C SER A 162 2.77 24.18 2.39
N ARG A 163 2.01 23.19 1.89
CA ARG A 163 0.97 23.33 0.88
C ARG A 163 -0.42 22.97 1.46
N PRO A 164 -1.02 23.83 2.29
CA PRO A 164 -2.21 23.50 3.07
C PRO A 164 -3.44 23.15 2.22
N ASP A 165 -3.63 23.80 1.08
CA ASP A 165 -4.78 23.55 0.20
C ASP A 165 -4.72 22.13 -0.40
N ARG A 166 -3.54 21.72 -0.91
CA ARG A 166 -3.37 20.37 -1.44
C ARG A 166 -3.44 19.32 -0.35
N MET A 167 -2.85 19.60 0.81
CA MET A 167 -2.97 18.74 2.00
C MET A 167 -4.45 18.51 2.34
N ALA A 168 -5.26 19.57 2.40
CA ALA A 168 -6.67 19.47 2.76
C ALA A 168 -7.43 18.59 1.76
N ASN A 169 -7.22 18.80 0.45
CA ASN A 169 -7.85 18.00 -0.60
C ASN A 169 -7.53 16.50 -0.46
N HIS A 170 -6.26 16.15 -0.25
CA HIS A 170 -5.86 14.76 -0.06
C HIS A 170 -6.46 14.16 1.22
N PHE A 171 -6.41 14.85 2.34
CA PHE A 171 -6.98 14.36 3.59
C PHE A 171 -8.50 14.21 3.54
N GLU A 172 -9.22 15.09 2.84
CA GLU A 172 -10.67 14.95 2.63
C GLU A 172 -10.99 13.69 1.82
N GLN A 173 -10.21 13.39 0.77
CA GLN A 173 -10.36 12.15 0.01
C GLN A 173 -10.05 10.92 0.86
N PHE A 174 -8.94 10.93 1.61
CA PHE A 174 -8.61 9.84 2.54
C PHE A 174 -9.74 9.57 3.53
N LEU A 175 -10.27 10.59 4.20
CA LEU A 175 -11.35 10.46 5.19
C LEU A 175 -12.65 9.93 4.59
N LYS A 176 -12.88 10.17 3.30
CA LYS A 176 -14.04 9.67 2.55
C LYS A 176 -13.85 8.22 2.14
N LEU A 177 -12.66 7.85 1.64
CA LEU A 177 -12.37 6.53 1.09
C LEU A 177 -12.15 5.49 2.20
N ALA A 178 -11.48 5.89 3.29
CA ALA A 178 -11.15 5.01 4.41
C ALA A 178 -11.69 5.56 5.75
N PRO A 179 -13.02 5.54 5.95
CA PRO A 179 -13.65 6.12 7.15
C PRO A 179 -13.24 5.43 8.45
N ASP A 180 -12.84 4.16 8.38
CA ASP A 180 -12.47 3.32 9.53
C ASP A 180 -10.95 3.17 9.69
N ALA A 181 -10.14 3.87 8.87
CA ALA A 181 -8.69 3.77 8.93
C ALA A 181 -8.13 4.21 10.29
N PRO A 182 -7.12 3.50 10.82
CA PRO A 182 -6.47 3.83 12.10
C PRO A 182 -5.87 5.25 12.13
N GLU A 183 -5.47 5.79 10.99
CA GLU A 183 -4.85 7.11 10.85
C GLU A 183 -5.86 8.27 10.85
N ARG A 184 -7.15 7.99 10.79
CA ARG A 184 -8.21 9.01 10.79
C ARG A 184 -8.08 10.06 11.91
N PRO A 185 -7.82 9.69 13.20
CA PRO A 185 -7.67 10.67 14.27
C PRO A 185 -6.51 11.63 14.05
N GLU A 186 -5.37 11.14 13.55
CA GLU A 186 -4.20 11.95 13.22
C GLU A 186 -4.52 12.99 12.14
N VAL A 187 -5.14 12.54 11.04
CA VAL A 187 -5.54 13.41 9.93
C VAL A 187 -6.45 14.53 10.40
N LEU A 188 -7.48 14.21 11.21
CA LEU A 188 -8.40 15.21 11.75
C LEU A 188 -7.70 16.19 12.69
N GLN A 189 -6.68 15.76 13.43
CA GLN A 189 -5.88 16.63 14.29
C GLN A 189 -5.04 17.60 13.45
N ILE A 190 -4.35 17.12 12.42
CA ILE A 190 -3.55 17.97 11.51
C ILE A 190 -4.44 19.01 10.84
N MET A 191 -5.59 18.60 10.29
CA MET A 191 -6.52 19.51 9.62
C MET A 191 -7.03 20.63 10.55
N ARG A 192 -7.36 20.29 11.82
CA ARG A 192 -7.77 21.30 12.83
C ARG A 192 -6.65 22.29 13.13
N THR A 193 -5.42 21.79 13.28
CA THR A 193 -4.26 22.64 13.59
C THR A 193 -3.96 23.63 12.46
N VAL A 194 -4.17 23.23 11.22
CA VAL A 194 -3.90 24.11 10.05
C VAL A 194 -5.04 25.12 9.85
N ARG A 195 -6.30 24.74 10.07
CA ARG A 195 -7.46 25.66 9.95
C ARG A 195 -7.52 26.71 11.08
N GLY A 196 -6.89 26.46 12.21
CA GLY A 196 -6.87 27.38 13.37
C GLY A 196 -5.71 28.40 13.35
N ARG A 197 -4.91 28.40 12.27
CA ARG A 197 -3.83 29.39 12.04
C ARG A 197 -4.24 30.39 10.98
#